data_db29d0ec4e0d96f8873656d3e42c9a18
#
_entry.id   db29d0ec4e0d96f8873656d3e42c9a18
#
_cell.length_a   1.000
_cell.length_b   1.000
_cell.length_c   1.000
_cell.angle_alpha   90.00
_cell.angle_beta   90.00
_cell.angle_gamma   90.00
#
_symmetry.space_group_name_H-M   'P 1'
#
loop_
_entity.id
_entity.type
_entity.pdbx_description
1 polymer ?
#
loop_
_entity_poly.entity_id
_entity_poly.type
_entity_poly.pdbx_seq_one_letter_code
_entity_poly.pdbx_strand_id
1 'polypeptide(L)'
;SLEPKDKATRHLEAVDWHYDHLESSKRKPCYKNGFVYLVCNVWIGGLAFTYTIRLYLREKTVRRLNRTHSREQRLHFVSKIRLACHILSELKPLLPKDFSVYVLFDSWYAAARLFKFNHRQGWHTICALKSNRKLNGQRLDQLELAQRHQRYTSVVRTAADGTKTTYLVRDLVGRLEKVPFDVRVLVSRRHYRDRHPKYFACTDLTLGRAQPL
;
A
#
# COMPACT_ATOMS: atom_id res chain seq x y z
N SER A 1 -1.91 -3.54 -9.88
CA SER A 1 -1.40 -3.16 -11.22
C SER A 1 -2.54 -2.78 -12.14
N LEU A 2 -2.33 -1.87 -13.07
CA LEU A 2 -3.22 -1.53 -14.18
C LEU A 2 -2.57 -2.05 -15.46
N GLU A 3 -3.29 -2.92 -16.17
CA GLU A 3 -2.86 -3.47 -17.47
C GLU A 3 -3.70 -2.85 -18.58
N PRO A 4 -3.15 -1.92 -19.37
CA PRO A 4 -3.86 -1.27 -20.47
C PRO A 4 -4.25 -2.26 -21.57
N LYS A 5 -5.44 -2.05 -22.15
CA LYS A 5 -5.97 -2.80 -23.29
C LYS A 5 -6.58 -1.83 -24.29
N ASP A 6 -5.73 -1.25 -25.14
CA ASP A 6 -6.14 -0.14 -26.01
C ASP A 6 -6.98 -0.57 -27.21
N LYS A 7 -6.84 -1.83 -27.66
CA LYS A 7 -7.43 -2.29 -28.93
C LYS A 7 -8.55 -3.33 -28.84
N ALA A 8 -8.78 -3.99 -27.68
CA ALA A 8 -9.65 -5.17 -27.61
C ALA A 8 -10.75 -5.04 -26.56
N THR A 9 -11.54 -3.97 -26.59
CA THR A 9 -12.47 -3.65 -25.51
C THR A 9 -13.87 -4.24 -25.69
N ARG A 10 -14.27 -4.61 -26.92
CA ARG A 10 -15.66 -5.07 -27.20
C ARG A 10 -15.97 -6.48 -26.67
N HIS A 11 -14.96 -7.35 -26.59
CA HIS A 11 -15.11 -8.75 -26.20
C HIS A 11 -14.55 -9.08 -24.81
N LEU A 12 -14.11 -8.07 -24.04
CA LEU A 12 -13.53 -8.22 -22.71
C LEU A 12 -14.44 -7.58 -21.67
N GLU A 13 -15.26 -8.38 -21.02
CA GLU A 13 -16.32 -7.91 -20.12
C GLU A 13 -15.85 -7.07 -18.94
N ALA A 14 -14.68 -7.38 -18.39
CA ALA A 14 -14.15 -6.75 -17.17
C ALA A 14 -13.29 -5.50 -17.45
N VAL A 15 -13.09 -5.12 -18.71
CA VAL A 15 -12.33 -3.92 -19.08
C VAL A 15 -13.13 -2.67 -18.75
N ASP A 16 -12.47 -1.70 -18.15
CA ASP A 16 -13.03 -0.39 -17.80
C ASP A 16 -11.95 0.69 -17.84
N TRP A 17 -12.38 1.97 -17.89
CA TRP A 17 -11.49 3.11 -17.79
C TRP A 17 -11.02 3.34 -16.37
N HIS A 18 -9.72 3.33 -16.17
CA HIS A 18 -9.07 3.56 -14.89
C HIS A 18 -8.18 4.80 -14.96
N TYR A 19 -8.17 5.58 -13.89
CA TYR A 19 -7.27 6.71 -13.76
C TYR A 19 -5.83 6.20 -13.66
N ASP A 20 -4.97 6.67 -14.58
CA ASP A 20 -3.55 6.35 -14.56
C ASP A 20 -2.79 7.37 -13.71
N HIS A 21 -2.32 6.93 -12.56
CA HIS A 21 -1.61 7.80 -11.63
C HIS A 21 -0.16 8.10 -12.03
N LEU A 22 0.42 7.30 -12.91
CA LEU A 22 1.78 7.51 -13.39
C LEU A 22 1.83 8.62 -14.43
N GLU A 23 0.87 8.64 -15.34
CA GLU A 23 0.82 9.60 -16.43
C GLU A 23 -0.07 10.82 -16.13
N SER A 24 -0.88 10.75 -15.09
CA SER A 24 -1.77 11.85 -14.71
C SER A 24 -1.06 12.94 -13.94
N SER A 25 -1.40 14.19 -14.26
CA SER A 25 -1.08 15.36 -13.45
C SER A 25 -2.36 16.05 -12.98
N LYS A 26 -2.24 17.02 -12.03
CA LYS A 26 -3.38 17.81 -11.59
C LYS A 26 -4.06 18.59 -12.73
N ARG A 27 -3.27 18.99 -13.76
CA ARG A 27 -3.75 19.76 -14.91
C ARG A 27 -4.21 18.88 -16.08
N LYS A 28 -3.68 17.64 -16.17
CA LYS A 28 -3.96 16.71 -17.28
C LYS A 28 -4.24 15.32 -16.72
N PRO A 29 -5.51 15.00 -16.37
CA PRO A 29 -5.88 13.66 -15.94
C PRO A 29 -5.76 12.68 -17.13
N CYS A 30 -5.10 11.56 -16.92
CA CYS A 30 -4.97 10.48 -17.88
C CYS A 30 -5.79 9.28 -17.42
N TYR A 31 -6.56 8.69 -18.35
CA TYR A 31 -7.32 7.47 -18.11
C TYR A 31 -6.92 6.43 -19.14
N LYS A 32 -6.72 5.21 -18.69
CA LYS A 32 -6.45 4.06 -19.56
C LYS A 32 -7.57 3.02 -19.43
N ASN A 33 -7.96 2.49 -20.56
CA ASN A 33 -8.88 1.37 -20.62
C ASN A 33 -8.11 0.08 -20.36
N GLY A 34 -8.56 -0.77 -19.42
CA GLY A 34 -7.80 -1.95 -19.06
C GLY A 34 -8.34 -2.69 -17.85
N PHE A 35 -7.50 -3.59 -17.33
CA PHE A 35 -7.75 -4.37 -16.13
C PHE A 35 -6.96 -3.84 -14.94
N VAL A 36 -7.51 -3.97 -13.75
CA VAL A 36 -6.79 -3.72 -12.50
C VAL A 36 -6.74 -5.02 -11.69
N TYR A 37 -5.52 -5.42 -11.32
CA TYR A 37 -5.28 -6.61 -10.52
C TYR A 37 -4.72 -6.26 -9.15
N LEU A 38 -5.11 -7.04 -8.14
CA LEU A 38 -4.37 -7.18 -6.90
C LEU A 38 -3.47 -8.40 -7.02
N VAL A 39 -2.19 -8.19 -6.78
CA VAL A 39 -1.19 -9.26 -6.75
C VAL A 39 -0.73 -9.40 -5.31
N CYS A 40 -0.75 -10.62 -4.79
CA CYS A 40 -0.18 -10.96 -3.49
C CYS A 40 1.07 -11.81 -3.73
N ASN A 41 2.21 -11.24 -3.37
CA ASN A 41 3.48 -11.96 -3.37
C ASN A 41 3.82 -12.36 -1.94
N VAL A 42 4.44 -13.51 -1.78
CA VAL A 42 4.97 -14.01 -0.52
C VAL A 42 6.48 -14.10 -0.63
N TRP A 43 7.16 -13.64 0.39
CA TRP A 43 8.61 -13.79 0.55
C TRP A 43 8.88 -14.54 1.86
N ILE A 44 9.51 -15.69 1.76
CA ILE A 44 9.87 -16.54 2.90
C ILE A 44 11.20 -17.25 2.62
N GLY A 45 12.12 -17.21 3.58
CA GLY A 45 13.41 -17.92 3.46
C GLY A 45 14.26 -17.51 2.25
N GLY A 46 14.18 -16.24 1.82
CA GLY A 46 14.88 -15.75 0.64
C GLY A 46 14.19 -16.05 -0.70
N LEU A 47 13.07 -16.78 -0.69
CA LEU A 47 12.27 -17.09 -1.89
C LEU A 47 11.11 -16.11 -2.01
N ALA A 48 10.89 -15.63 -3.23
CA ALA A 48 9.77 -14.78 -3.59
C ALA A 48 8.89 -15.47 -4.63
N PHE A 49 7.59 -15.57 -4.38
CA PHE A 49 6.63 -16.13 -5.34
C PHE A 49 5.29 -15.42 -5.28
N THR A 50 4.54 -15.48 -6.37
CA THR A 50 3.18 -14.96 -6.42
C THR A 50 2.21 -15.99 -5.85
N TYR A 51 1.57 -15.66 -4.73
CA TYR A 51 0.54 -16.50 -4.12
C TYR A 51 -0.75 -16.46 -4.95
N THR A 52 -1.23 -15.28 -5.30
CA THR A 52 -2.45 -15.12 -6.08
C THR A 52 -2.52 -13.79 -6.81
N ILE A 53 -3.30 -13.79 -7.90
CA ILE A 53 -3.68 -12.60 -8.65
C ILE A 53 -5.20 -12.54 -8.67
N ARG A 54 -5.80 -11.41 -8.24
CA ARG A 54 -7.25 -11.20 -8.22
C ARG A 54 -7.63 -10.01 -9.08
N LEU A 55 -8.58 -10.21 -9.98
CA LEU A 55 -9.14 -9.14 -10.78
C LEU A 55 -10.01 -8.23 -9.90
N TYR A 56 -9.77 -6.93 -9.99
CA TYR A 56 -10.61 -5.93 -9.35
C TYR A 56 -11.62 -5.35 -10.35
N LEU A 57 -12.89 -5.47 -10.04
CA LEU A 57 -13.99 -4.86 -10.79
C LEU A 57 -14.46 -3.58 -10.09
N ARG A 58 -14.62 -2.51 -10.85
CA ARG A 58 -15.25 -1.28 -10.33
C ARG A 58 -16.74 -1.54 -10.07
N GLU A 59 -17.31 -0.84 -9.13
CA GLU A 59 -18.73 -0.98 -8.81
C GLU A 59 -19.64 -0.76 -10.02
N LYS A 60 -19.33 0.27 -10.84
CA LYS A 60 -20.07 0.53 -12.08
C LYS A 60 -19.96 -0.62 -13.10
N THR A 61 -18.79 -1.29 -13.15
CA THR A 61 -18.57 -2.47 -14.01
C THR A 61 -19.41 -3.65 -13.53
N VAL A 62 -19.42 -3.92 -12.23
CA VAL A 62 -20.27 -4.95 -11.61
C VAL A 62 -21.75 -4.68 -11.91
N ARG A 63 -22.21 -3.44 -11.74
CA ARG A 63 -23.60 -3.05 -12.06
C ARG A 63 -23.93 -3.23 -13.53
N ARG A 64 -22.98 -2.93 -14.44
CA ARG A 64 -23.16 -3.13 -15.88
C ARG A 64 -23.29 -4.61 -16.23
N LEU A 65 -22.38 -5.45 -15.74
CA LEU A 65 -22.39 -6.89 -15.99
C LEU A 65 -23.66 -7.54 -15.44
N ASN A 66 -24.11 -7.15 -14.26
CA ASN A 66 -25.32 -7.69 -13.64
C ASN A 66 -26.63 -7.37 -14.37
N ARG A 67 -26.62 -6.49 -15.39
CA ARG A 67 -27.80 -6.25 -16.23
C ARG A 67 -28.08 -7.42 -17.17
N THR A 68 -27.04 -8.15 -17.57
CA THR A 68 -27.12 -9.29 -18.49
C THR A 68 -26.97 -10.63 -17.79
N HIS A 69 -26.48 -10.66 -16.56
CA HIS A 69 -26.27 -11.86 -15.76
C HIS A 69 -27.60 -12.35 -15.16
N SER A 70 -27.82 -13.69 -15.18
CA SER A 70 -28.89 -14.33 -14.43
C SER A 70 -28.69 -14.08 -12.90
N ARG A 71 -29.77 -14.37 -12.12
CA ARG A 71 -29.70 -14.18 -10.66
C ARG A 71 -28.57 -14.96 -10.01
N GLU A 72 -28.24 -16.14 -10.50
CA GLU A 72 -27.20 -17.03 -10.00
C GLU A 72 -25.79 -16.56 -10.37
N GLN A 73 -25.63 -15.84 -11.49
CA GLN A 73 -24.36 -15.32 -11.99
C GLN A 73 -24.06 -13.90 -11.50
N ARG A 74 -24.90 -13.31 -10.66
CA ARG A 74 -24.72 -11.95 -10.19
C ARG A 74 -23.44 -11.78 -9.39
N LEU A 75 -22.66 -10.79 -9.81
CA LEU A 75 -21.43 -10.42 -9.16
C LEU A 75 -21.71 -9.47 -7.98
N HIS A 76 -20.95 -9.61 -6.91
CA HIS A 76 -20.97 -8.68 -5.79
C HIS A 76 -19.76 -7.76 -5.85
N PHE A 77 -20.00 -6.46 -5.66
CA PHE A 77 -18.89 -5.49 -5.60
C PHE A 77 -18.07 -5.70 -4.34
N VAL A 78 -16.75 -5.82 -4.54
CA VAL A 78 -15.76 -5.89 -3.46
C VAL A 78 -14.73 -4.77 -3.66
N SER A 79 -14.59 -3.89 -2.68
CA SER A 79 -13.57 -2.83 -2.75
C SER A 79 -12.15 -3.42 -2.70
N LYS A 80 -11.15 -2.71 -3.25
CA LYS A 80 -9.74 -3.16 -3.23
C LYS A 80 -9.25 -3.53 -1.82
N ILE A 81 -9.63 -2.76 -0.81
CA ILE A 81 -9.24 -3.03 0.58
C ILE A 81 -9.91 -4.32 1.12
N ARG A 82 -11.17 -4.54 0.80
CA ARG A 82 -11.84 -5.80 1.18
C ARG A 82 -11.24 -6.99 0.45
N LEU A 83 -10.94 -6.84 -0.83
CA LEU A 83 -10.30 -7.88 -1.63
C LEU A 83 -8.91 -8.25 -1.08
N ALA A 84 -8.11 -7.25 -0.67
CA ALA A 84 -6.84 -7.48 0.03
C ALA A 84 -7.05 -8.26 1.34
N CYS A 85 -8.04 -7.89 2.16
CA CYS A 85 -8.35 -8.63 3.39
C CYS A 85 -8.78 -10.08 3.10
N HIS A 86 -9.55 -10.33 2.03
CA HIS A 86 -9.94 -11.70 1.63
C HIS A 86 -8.70 -12.53 1.26
N ILE A 87 -7.83 -11.99 0.39
CA ILE A 87 -6.57 -12.66 0.01
C ILE A 87 -5.74 -13.02 1.25
N LEU A 88 -5.59 -12.08 2.17
CA LEU A 88 -4.82 -12.30 3.41
C LEU A 88 -5.49 -13.30 4.35
N SER A 89 -6.83 -13.36 4.37
CA SER A 89 -7.57 -14.39 5.13
C SER A 89 -7.36 -15.78 4.55
N GLU A 90 -7.34 -15.91 3.23
CA GLU A 90 -7.07 -17.17 2.51
C GLU A 90 -5.61 -17.62 2.70
N LEU A 91 -4.67 -16.68 2.76
CA LEU A 91 -3.24 -16.95 2.96
C LEU A 91 -2.94 -17.40 4.39
N LYS A 92 -3.65 -16.87 5.39
CA LYS A 92 -3.36 -17.11 6.82
C LYS A 92 -3.18 -18.59 7.20
N PRO A 93 -4.08 -19.51 6.84
CA PRO A 93 -3.94 -20.93 7.24
C PRO A 93 -2.75 -21.64 6.59
N LEU A 94 -2.16 -21.06 5.55
CA LEU A 94 -1.02 -21.61 4.82
C LEU A 94 0.32 -21.13 5.39
N LEU A 95 0.31 -20.11 6.27
CA LEU A 95 1.52 -19.57 6.87
C LEU A 95 1.91 -20.35 8.13
N PRO A 96 3.22 -20.58 8.35
CA PRO A 96 3.69 -21.17 9.61
C PRO A 96 3.31 -20.27 10.80
N LYS A 97 2.90 -20.92 11.92
CA LYS A 97 2.39 -20.19 13.10
C LYS A 97 3.47 -19.41 13.85
N ASP A 98 4.72 -19.86 13.77
CA ASP A 98 5.84 -19.33 14.55
C ASP A 98 6.60 -18.20 13.87
N PHE A 99 6.12 -17.76 12.69
CA PHE A 99 6.76 -16.67 11.96
C PHE A 99 6.10 -15.31 12.24
N SER A 100 6.94 -14.30 12.43
CA SER A 100 6.49 -12.92 12.38
C SER A 100 6.13 -12.54 10.95
N VAL A 101 4.88 -12.16 10.73
CA VAL A 101 4.36 -11.81 9.40
C VAL A 101 4.32 -10.31 9.23
N TYR A 102 4.97 -9.81 8.18
CA TYR A 102 4.95 -8.41 7.78
C TYR A 102 4.17 -8.26 6.48
N VAL A 103 3.10 -7.49 6.51
CA VAL A 103 2.29 -7.19 5.31
C VAL A 103 2.74 -5.84 4.74
N LEU A 104 3.35 -5.89 3.54
CA LEU A 104 3.87 -4.73 2.85
C LEU A 104 2.91 -4.27 1.75
N PHE A 105 2.63 -2.98 1.67
CA PHE A 105 1.81 -2.41 0.61
C PHE A 105 2.10 -0.92 0.37
N ASP A 106 1.65 -0.43 -0.76
CA ASP A 106 1.80 0.97 -1.13
C ASP A 106 0.79 1.89 -0.42
N SER A 107 0.91 3.19 -0.64
CA SER A 107 0.05 4.21 -0.03
C SER A 107 -1.44 4.11 -0.40
N TRP A 108 -1.78 3.36 -1.45
CA TRP A 108 -3.15 3.11 -1.89
C TRP A 108 -3.93 2.21 -0.94
N TYR A 109 -3.22 1.26 -0.34
CA TYR A 109 -3.77 0.31 0.61
C TYR A 109 -3.66 0.78 2.07
N ALA A 110 -3.06 1.96 2.33
CA ALA A 110 -2.87 2.52 3.66
C ALA A 110 -4.20 2.97 4.31
N ALA A 111 -5.18 2.09 4.36
CA ALA A 111 -6.49 2.31 4.96
C ALA A 111 -6.57 1.71 6.37
N ALA A 112 -7.19 2.43 7.31
CA ALA A 112 -7.35 1.98 8.69
C ALA A 112 -7.95 0.57 8.81
N ARG A 113 -8.82 0.16 7.86
CA ARG A 113 -9.39 -1.18 7.82
C ARG A 113 -8.32 -2.27 7.67
N LEU A 114 -7.32 -2.06 6.80
CA LEU A 114 -6.26 -3.05 6.57
C LEU A 114 -5.29 -3.09 7.76
N PHE A 115 -4.94 -1.94 8.33
CA PHE A 115 -4.17 -1.89 9.59
C PHE A 115 -4.85 -2.69 10.70
N LYS A 116 -6.15 -2.45 10.94
CA LYS A 116 -6.93 -3.17 11.96
C LYS A 116 -7.06 -4.66 11.66
N PHE A 117 -7.18 -5.02 10.37
CA PHE A 117 -7.22 -6.41 9.96
C PHE A 117 -5.92 -7.11 10.30
N ASN A 118 -4.77 -6.59 9.86
CA ASN A 118 -3.46 -7.18 10.13
C ASN A 118 -3.18 -7.29 11.63
N HIS A 119 -3.46 -6.23 12.38
CA HIS A 119 -3.28 -6.22 13.85
C HIS A 119 -4.07 -7.34 14.54
N ARG A 120 -5.34 -7.56 14.13
CA ARG A 120 -6.17 -8.67 14.67
C ARG A 120 -5.65 -10.06 14.30
N GLN A 121 -4.86 -10.19 13.24
CA GLN A 121 -4.20 -11.43 12.87
C GLN A 121 -2.89 -11.66 13.64
N GLY A 122 -2.44 -10.67 14.43
CA GLY A 122 -1.11 -10.68 15.05
C GLY A 122 0.01 -10.32 14.06
N TRP A 123 -0.32 -9.69 12.92
CA TRP A 123 0.62 -9.35 11.86
C TRP A 123 1.02 -7.89 11.91
N HIS A 124 2.25 -7.63 11.50
CA HIS A 124 2.76 -6.28 11.34
C HIS A 124 2.43 -5.70 9.97
N THR A 125 2.35 -4.38 9.91
CA THR A 125 2.09 -3.64 8.67
C THR A 125 3.26 -2.71 8.40
N ILE A 126 3.75 -2.73 7.15
CA ILE A 126 4.69 -1.74 6.65
C ILE A 126 4.14 -1.16 5.36
N CYS A 127 3.98 0.16 5.28
CA CYS A 127 3.44 0.77 4.08
C CYS A 127 3.92 2.20 3.89
N ALA A 128 3.91 2.66 2.63
CA ALA A 128 4.05 4.06 2.32
C ALA A 128 2.79 4.83 2.75
N LEU A 129 2.97 6.07 3.21
CA LEU A 129 1.88 6.98 3.57
C LEU A 129 1.88 8.21 2.65
N LYS A 130 0.69 8.74 2.39
CA LYS A 130 0.54 10.06 1.77
C LYS A 130 0.85 11.14 2.80
N SER A 131 1.46 12.25 2.38
CA SER A 131 1.85 13.37 3.25
C SER A 131 0.68 14.02 4.02
N ASN A 132 -0.53 13.93 3.48
CA ASN A 132 -1.74 14.47 4.09
C ASN A 132 -2.38 13.56 5.15
N ARG A 133 -1.79 12.39 5.45
CA ARG A 133 -2.28 11.52 6.53
C ARG A 133 -2.06 12.20 7.88
N LYS A 134 -2.96 11.95 8.82
CA LYS A 134 -2.89 12.53 10.15
C LYS A 134 -2.30 11.54 11.15
N LEU A 135 -1.32 12.02 11.91
CA LEU A 135 -0.75 11.36 13.08
C LEU A 135 -1.09 12.23 14.30
N ASN A 136 -1.73 11.68 15.31
CA ASN A 136 -2.20 12.42 16.48
C ASN A 136 -3.02 13.69 16.13
N GLY A 137 -3.85 13.59 15.08
CA GLY A 137 -4.68 14.69 14.61
C GLY A 137 -4.01 15.68 13.65
N GLN A 138 -2.68 15.72 13.56
CA GLN A 138 -1.93 16.62 12.68
C GLN A 138 -1.46 15.93 11.40
N ARG A 139 -1.47 16.64 10.27
CA ARG A 139 -0.98 16.12 8.99
C ARG A 139 0.53 15.90 9.04
N LEU A 140 1.00 14.83 8.40
CA LEU A 140 2.42 14.46 8.40
C LEU A 140 3.31 15.55 7.78
N ASP A 141 2.86 16.20 6.71
CA ASP A 141 3.60 17.31 6.08
C ASP A 141 3.70 18.54 7.00
N GLN A 142 2.67 18.84 7.80
CA GLN A 142 2.68 19.91 8.79
C GLN A 142 3.53 19.56 10.00
N LEU A 143 3.42 18.35 10.54
CA LEU A 143 4.27 17.85 11.62
C LEU A 143 5.75 17.89 11.23
N GLU A 144 6.05 17.47 10.02
CA GLU A 144 7.39 17.46 9.51
C GLU A 144 7.95 18.87 9.36
N LEU A 145 7.17 19.82 8.86
CA LEU A 145 7.54 21.22 8.74
C LEU A 145 7.78 21.88 10.13
N ALA A 146 6.88 21.63 11.08
CA ALA A 146 7.00 22.16 12.45
C ALA A 146 8.23 21.62 13.19
N GLN A 147 8.64 20.40 12.87
CA GLN A 147 9.73 19.70 13.54
C GLN A 147 11.01 19.60 12.67
N ARG A 148 11.10 20.36 11.58
CA ARG A 148 12.24 20.27 10.62
C ARG A 148 13.61 20.54 11.26
N HIS A 149 13.65 21.23 12.39
CA HIS A 149 14.88 21.51 13.15
C HIS A 149 15.34 20.34 14.03
N GLN A 150 14.49 19.33 14.22
CA GLN A 150 14.89 18.14 14.96
C GLN A 150 15.88 17.30 14.15
N ARG A 151 16.74 16.61 14.90
CA ARG A 151 17.84 15.84 14.33
C ARG A 151 17.34 14.65 13.51
N TYR A 152 17.87 14.51 12.30
CA TYR A 152 17.75 13.32 11.46
C TYR A 152 18.94 12.39 11.70
N THR A 153 18.71 11.10 11.64
CA THR A 153 19.75 10.07 11.63
C THR A 153 20.11 9.73 10.19
N SER A 154 21.39 9.63 9.89
CA SER A 154 21.87 9.18 8.59
C SER A 154 21.84 7.65 8.52
N VAL A 155 21.21 7.09 7.48
CA VAL A 155 21.14 5.65 7.21
C VAL A 155 21.68 5.41 5.80
N VAL A 156 22.64 4.50 5.67
CA VAL A 156 23.21 4.11 4.38
C VAL A 156 22.57 2.80 3.95
N ARG A 157 21.97 2.81 2.76
CA ARG A 157 21.50 1.60 2.08
C ARG A 157 22.53 1.21 1.01
N THR A 158 22.97 -0.03 1.03
CA THR A 158 23.76 -0.63 -0.04
C THR A 158 22.84 -1.47 -0.92
N ALA A 159 22.76 -1.16 -2.21
CA ALA A 159 22.02 -1.96 -3.18
C ALA A 159 22.81 -3.23 -3.57
N ALA A 160 22.16 -4.18 -4.26
CA ALA A 160 22.79 -5.44 -4.68
C ALA A 160 23.99 -5.23 -5.62
N ASP A 161 24.01 -4.13 -6.37
CA ASP A 161 25.13 -3.72 -7.24
C ASP A 161 26.26 -3.00 -6.48
N GLY A 162 26.21 -2.94 -5.14
CA GLY A 162 27.18 -2.24 -4.30
C GLY A 162 26.96 -0.73 -4.18
N THR A 163 26.00 -0.13 -4.90
CA THR A 163 25.72 1.29 -4.86
C THR A 163 25.21 1.70 -3.48
N LYS A 164 25.90 2.65 -2.86
CA LYS A 164 25.52 3.19 -1.54
C LYS A 164 24.67 4.44 -1.70
N THR A 165 23.53 4.45 -1.05
CA THR A 165 22.64 5.62 -0.99
C THR A 165 22.40 6.00 0.45
N THR A 166 22.68 7.26 0.80
CA THR A 166 22.42 7.80 2.13
C THR A 166 21.04 8.42 2.19
N TYR A 167 20.30 8.12 3.25
CA TYR A 167 19.03 8.72 3.59
C TYR A 167 19.10 9.38 4.95
N LEU A 168 18.44 10.50 5.08
CA LEU A 168 18.17 11.15 6.36
C LEU A 168 16.81 10.68 6.85
N VAL A 169 16.78 10.05 8.01
CA VAL A 169 15.56 9.45 8.55
C VAL A 169 15.24 9.98 9.94
N ARG A 170 13.95 10.08 10.25
CA ARG A 170 13.44 10.45 11.56
C ARG A 170 12.17 9.68 11.87
N ASP A 171 12.04 9.26 13.13
CA ASP A 171 10.85 8.55 13.62
C ASP A 171 9.88 9.50 14.29
N LEU A 172 8.59 9.24 14.05
CA LEU A 172 7.48 9.79 14.80
C LEU A 172 6.65 8.59 15.29
N VAL A 173 6.23 8.58 16.54
CA VAL A 173 5.36 7.54 17.08
C VAL A 173 4.04 8.17 17.50
N GLY A 174 2.94 7.52 17.17
CA GLY A 174 1.60 8.00 17.50
C GLY A 174 0.51 7.26 16.77
N ARG A 175 -0.72 7.74 16.84
CA ARG A 175 -1.90 7.12 16.26
C ARG A 175 -2.26 7.75 14.93
N LEU A 176 -2.34 6.92 13.89
CA LEU A 176 -2.94 7.33 12.62
C LEU A 176 -4.45 7.47 12.78
N GLU A 177 -5.03 8.39 12.02
CA GLU A 177 -6.49 8.61 12.04
C GLU A 177 -7.26 7.29 11.81
N LYS A 178 -8.21 6.97 12.70
CA LYS A 178 -9.02 5.73 12.70
C LYS A 178 -8.25 4.43 12.95
N VAL A 179 -6.98 4.48 13.35
CA VAL A 179 -6.16 3.34 13.79
C VAL A 179 -6.04 3.42 15.30
N PRO A 180 -6.52 2.41 16.09
CA PRO A 180 -6.66 2.51 17.55
C PRO A 180 -5.39 2.15 18.33
N PHE A 181 -4.28 1.93 17.67
CA PHE A 181 -2.98 1.59 18.25
C PHE A 181 -1.87 2.48 17.68
N ASP A 182 -0.75 2.53 18.37
CA ASP A 182 0.38 3.33 17.96
C ASP A 182 1.10 2.70 16.75
N VAL A 183 1.58 3.57 15.89
CA VAL A 183 2.41 3.23 14.74
C VAL A 183 3.65 4.12 14.74
N ARG A 184 4.75 3.56 14.30
CA ARG A 184 5.94 4.33 13.96
C ARG A 184 5.78 4.86 12.54
N VAL A 185 5.98 6.16 12.36
CA VAL A 185 6.05 6.79 11.04
C VAL A 185 7.49 7.23 10.81
N LEU A 186 8.14 6.63 9.82
CA LEU A 186 9.47 7.01 9.37
C LEU A 186 9.34 8.12 8.33
N VAL A 187 9.95 9.26 8.59
CA VAL A 187 10.13 10.35 7.62
C VAL A 187 11.49 10.18 6.97
N SER A 188 11.54 10.05 5.66
CA SER A 188 12.79 9.82 4.92
C SER A 188 13.02 10.89 3.85
N ARG A 189 14.26 11.36 3.75
CA ARG A 189 14.74 12.37 2.78
C ARG A 189 16.07 11.94 2.18
N ARG A 190 16.37 12.41 0.97
CA ARG A 190 17.69 12.28 0.35
C ARG A 190 18.70 13.28 0.92
N HIS A 191 18.24 14.50 1.17
CA HIS A 191 19.05 15.58 1.75
C HIS A 191 18.14 16.60 2.48
N TYR A 192 18.70 17.47 3.31
CA TYR A 192 17.96 18.44 4.13
C TYR A 192 17.09 19.41 3.32
N ARG A 193 17.48 19.72 2.07
CA ARG A 193 16.72 20.61 1.17
C ARG A 193 15.58 19.89 0.42
N ASP A 194 15.40 18.58 0.60
CA ASP A 194 14.35 17.83 -0.04
C ASP A 194 12.97 18.32 0.44
N ARG A 195 12.20 18.88 -0.48
CA ARG A 195 10.86 19.44 -0.21
C ARG A 195 9.76 18.38 -0.15
N HIS A 196 10.06 17.15 -0.57
CA HIS A 196 9.09 16.07 -0.71
C HIS A 196 9.53 14.81 0.05
N PRO A 197 9.57 14.87 1.39
CA PRO A 197 9.92 13.70 2.18
C PRO A 197 8.96 12.54 1.90
N LYS A 198 9.46 11.32 2.03
CA LYS A 198 8.65 10.12 1.99
C LYS A 198 8.28 9.71 3.41
N TYR A 199 7.09 9.15 3.55
CA TYR A 199 6.55 8.72 4.83
C TYR A 199 6.23 7.24 4.75
N PHE A 200 6.67 6.47 5.74
CA PHE A 200 6.39 5.04 5.86
C PHE A 200 5.85 4.76 7.25
N ALA A 201 4.82 3.93 7.33
CA ALA A 201 4.30 3.43 8.60
C ALA A 201 4.82 2.02 8.87
N CYS A 202 5.14 1.75 10.13
CA CYS A 202 5.42 0.42 10.66
C CYS A 202 4.65 0.21 11.95
N THR A 203 3.93 -0.90 12.09
CA THR A 203 3.22 -1.25 13.33
C THR A 203 4.06 -2.04 14.30
N ASP A 204 5.20 -2.55 13.88
CA ASP A 204 6.20 -3.11 14.78
C ASP A 204 7.06 -1.98 15.37
N LEU A 205 6.84 -1.68 16.63
CA LEU A 205 7.58 -0.64 17.34
C LEU A 205 8.95 -1.12 17.84
N THR A 206 9.21 -2.43 17.76
CA THR A 206 10.48 -3.04 18.20
C THR A 206 11.57 -2.99 17.13
N LEU A 207 11.18 -2.92 15.83
CA LEU A 207 12.13 -2.79 14.73
C LEU A 207 13.00 -1.55 14.90
N GLY A 208 14.32 -1.72 14.87
CA GLY A 208 15.27 -0.62 14.91
C GLY A 208 15.18 0.29 13.67
N ARG A 209 15.67 1.54 13.80
CA ARG A 209 15.65 2.53 12.70
C ARG A 209 16.43 2.11 11.45
N ALA A 210 17.37 1.18 11.61
CA ALA A 210 18.35 0.80 10.60
C ALA A 210 18.28 -0.67 10.16
N GLN A 211 17.26 -1.42 10.58
CA GLN A 211 17.09 -2.78 10.07
C GLN A 211 16.45 -2.72 8.68
N PRO A 212 17.18 -3.08 7.61
CA PRO A 212 16.58 -3.30 6.31
C PRO A 212 15.65 -4.51 6.40
N LEU A 213 14.48 -4.39 5.81
CA LEU A 213 13.61 -5.51 5.52
C LEU A 213 14.17 -6.29 4.34
#